data_3062b7241641fb5e87e12b488cc13ed0
#
_entry.id   3062b7241641fb5e87e12b488cc13ed0
#
_cell.length_a   1.000
_cell.length_b   1.000
_cell.length_c   1.000
_cell.angle_alpha   90.00
_cell.angle_beta   90.00
_cell.angle_gamma   90.00
#
_symmetry.space_group_name_H-M   'P 1'
#
loop_
_entity.id
_entity.type
_entity.pdbx_description
1 polymer ?
#
loop_
_entity_poly.entity_id
_entity_poly.type
_entity_poly.pdbx_seq_one_letter_code
_entity_poly.pdbx_strand_id
1 'polypeptide(L)'
;INLGVFENGGNYELLISSENEKLEFANITFGDIWVFAGQSNMEFYLCGEKSGNELLNTKEGKKKSTTDKIRMINMYNIGYMGAAGEVENVPLNDWNEYWTELTPDRVSYMSAIAYYFSQGIKDRYDRNVGIISVAVGDTEINQWYPRGESFGKFTGDSGKLYNNRIYPFTKQKIKGILWYQGEADNYRTNMNAEEYSDAMAGLIDLYRQKWSSEDLPFYYVQLTRYETKDASEIREGQRIALQKVRNKKNVGMFGLLDIIGRYDQGEGCARTDIHPWQKEVVADRFLDYVGHDIYKDSEANTSGPVYQSKQKIDNTIVLTFKHKGKLKVMDKSQYADSVCEQKISASSTDTSILHEF
;
A
#
# COMPACT_ATOMS: atom_id res chain seq x y z
N ILE A 1 -9.42 25.95 15.24
CA ILE A 1 -8.30 26.53 15.98
C ILE A 1 -7.02 25.90 15.45
N ASN A 2 -6.04 26.69 15.07
CA ASN A 2 -4.72 26.19 14.68
C ASN A 2 -3.82 26.26 15.93
N LEU A 3 -3.40 25.11 16.44
CA LEU A 3 -2.55 25.01 17.61
C LEU A 3 -1.05 25.17 17.31
N GLY A 4 -0.67 25.38 16.04
CA GLY A 4 0.71 25.47 15.62
C GLY A 4 1.32 24.14 15.17
N VAL A 5 2.66 24.11 15.11
CA VAL A 5 3.45 22.92 14.74
C VAL A 5 4.04 22.34 16.01
N PHE A 6 3.83 21.05 16.21
CA PHE A 6 4.41 20.30 17.31
C PHE A 6 5.50 19.37 16.81
N GLU A 7 6.50 19.15 17.62
CA GLU A 7 7.52 18.16 17.36
C GLU A 7 6.97 16.75 17.56
N ASN A 8 7.64 15.78 16.95
CA ASN A 8 7.33 14.37 17.15
C ASN A 8 7.49 14.01 18.63
N GLY A 9 6.43 13.44 19.22
CA GLY A 9 6.42 13.10 20.64
C GLY A 9 5.04 12.63 21.10
N GLY A 10 4.92 12.28 22.37
CA GLY A 10 3.71 11.72 22.91
C GLY A 10 3.42 12.11 24.37
N ASN A 11 2.28 11.60 24.85
CA ASN A 11 1.77 11.83 26.19
C ASN A 11 1.46 13.30 26.51
N TYR A 12 1.01 14.05 25.49
CA TYR A 12 0.50 15.40 25.71
C TYR A 12 -0.94 15.39 26.21
N GLU A 13 -1.29 16.43 26.90
CA GLU A 13 -2.68 16.72 27.32
C GLU A 13 -3.14 18.00 26.64
N LEU A 14 -4.36 18.02 26.14
CA LEU A 14 -5.02 19.20 25.61
C LEU A 14 -6.21 19.55 26.51
N LEU A 15 -6.14 20.73 27.08
CA LEU A 15 -7.22 21.30 27.88
C LEU A 15 -7.86 22.42 27.08
N ILE A 16 -9.16 22.31 26.83
CA ILE A 16 -9.98 23.37 26.26
C ILE A 16 -10.99 23.81 27.31
N SER A 17 -10.96 25.08 27.66
CA SER A 17 -11.87 25.63 28.67
C SER A 17 -12.60 26.88 28.19
N SER A 18 -13.85 27.02 28.59
CA SER A 18 -14.66 28.22 28.52
C SER A 18 -15.06 28.63 29.95
N GLU A 19 -15.88 29.69 30.10
CA GLU A 19 -16.36 30.10 31.41
C GLU A 19 -17.14 29.01 32.15
N ASN A 20 -17.84 28.12 31.40
CA ASN A 20 -18.76 27.14 31.96
C ASN A 20 -18.43 25.69 31.64
N GLU A 21 -17.46 25.44 30.77
CA GLU A 21 -17.18 24.11 30.29
C GLU A 21 -15.66 23.85 30.19
N LYS A 22 -15.29 22.60 30.42
CA LYS A 22 -13.90 22.12 30.33
C LYS A 22 -13.90 20.78 29.60
N LEU A 23 -13.07 20.70 28.55
CA LEU A 23 -12.80 19.47 27.82
C LEU A 23 -11.33 19.11 28.00
N GLU A 24 -11.07 17.88 28.37
CA GLU A 24 -9.74 17.35 28.58
C GLU A 24 -9.51 16.18 27.60
N PHE A 25 -8.41 16.24 26.88
CA PHE A 25 -7.94 15.17 26.01
C PHE A 25 -6.56 14.76 26.49
N ALA A 26 -6.43 13.53 26.94
CA ALA A 26 -5.15 12.97 27.39
C ALA A 26 -4.54 12.06 26.32
N ASN A 27 -3.28 11.69 26.52
CA ASN A 27 -2.58 10.73 25.70
C ASN A 27 -2.50 11.12 24.21
N ILE A 28 -2.30 12.42 23.94
CA ILE A 28 -2.13 12.91 22.56
C ILE A 28 -0.71 12.65 22.10
N THR A 29 -0.59 12.18 20.87
CA THR A 29 0.70 11.89 20.24
C THR A 29 0.82 12.63 18.91
N PHE A 30 1.95 13.29 18.69
CA PHE A 30 2.31 13.92 17.42
C PHE A 30 3.31 13.03 16.68
N GLY A 31 3.04 12.81 15.41
CA GLY A 31 3.85 11.93 14.56
C GLY A 31 3.42 11.99 13.11
N ASP A 32 3.93 11.06 12.31
CA ASP A 32 3.64 10.98 10.88
C ASP A 32 2.45 10.04 10.63
N ILE A 33 1.37 10.55 10.06
CA ILE A 33 0.16 9.77 9.79
C ILE A 33 0.18 9.27 8.35
N TRP A 34 0.06 7.96 8.15
CA TRP A 34 0.05 7.30 6.85
C TRP A 34 -1.27 6.59 6.59
N VAL A 35 -1.79 6.75 5.36
CA VAL A 35 -3.00 6.06 4.90
C VAL A 35 -2.59 4.82 4.10
N PHE A 36 -3.15 3.67 4.46
CA PHE A 36 -2.98 2.39 3.77
C PHE A 36 -4.30 2.05 3.08
N ALA A 37 -4.33 2.21 1.77
CA ALA A 37 -5.53 2.06 0.96
C ALA A 37 -5.32 1.07 -0.19
N GLY A 38 -6.40 0.49 -0.67
CA GLY A 38 -6.39 -0.51 -1.73
C GLY A 38 -7.29 -1.69 -1.42
N GLN A 39 -6.90 -2.88 -1.87
CA GLN A 39 -7.73 -4.07 -1.69
C GLN A 39 -7.06 -5.17 -0.82
N SER A 40 -7.46 -6.42 -0.99
CA SER A 40 -7.08 -7.55 -0.13
C SER A 40 -5.58 -7.68 0.14
N ASN A 41 -4.72 -7.36 -0.83
CA ASN A 41 -3.29 -7.40 -0.64
C ASN A 41 -2.77 -6.31 0.32
N MET A 42 -3.41 -5.14 0.35
CA MET A 42 -3.12 -4.12 1.36
C MET A 42 -3.78 -4.45 2.71
N GLU A 43 -4.96 -5.04 2.67
CA GLU A 43 -5.72 -5.46 3.87
C GLU A 43 -5.08 -6.66 4.58
N PHE A 44 -4.32 -7.48 3.88
CA PHE A 44 -3.80 -8.78 4.31
C PHE A 44 -3.26 -8.75 5.75
N TYR A 45 -3.88 -9.58 6.61
CA TYR A 45 -3.64 -9.54 8.06
C TYR A 45 -2.28 -10.10 8.46
N LEU A 46 -1.72 -9.51 9.51
CA LEU A 46 -0.44 -9.98 10.06
C LEU A 46 -0.50 -11.45 10.51
N CYS A 47 -1.60 -11.89 11.08
CA CYS A 47 -1.76 -13.30 11.47
C CYS A 47 -1.89 -14.27 10.27
N GLY A 48 -2.22 -13.78 9.09
CA GLY A 48 -2.26 -14.55 7.85
C GLY A 48 -0.91 -14.71 7.17
N GLU A 49 0.08 -13.96 7.58
CA GLU A 49 1.44 -14.00 7.07
C GLU A 49 2.31 -14.92 7.95
N LYS A 50 3.18 -15.75 7.35
CA LYS A 50 3.97 -16.74 8.10
C LYS A 50 4.85 -16.07 9.16
N SER A 51 5.64 -15.09 8.78
CA SER A 51 6.54 -14.37 9.70
C SER A 51 5.75 -13.61 10.77
N GLY A 52 4.63 -13.01 10.40
CA GLY A 52 3.72 -12.34 11.32
C GLY A 52 3.07 -13.28 12.32
N ASN A 53 2.65 -14.46 11.87
CA ASN A 53 2.12 -15.49 12.75
C ASN A 53 3.16 -16.02 13.72
N GLU A 54 4.40 -16.28 13.26
CA GLU A 54 5.52 -16.67 14.11
C GLU A 54 5.84 -15.59 15.15
N LEU A 55 5.88 -14.32 14.75
CA LEU A 55 6.09 -13.18 15.63
C LEU A 55 5.02 -13.11 16.72
N LEU A 56 3.74 -13.23 16.37
CA LEU A 56 2.63 -13.17 17.31
C LEU A 56 2.61 -14.34 18.31
N ASN A 57 3.21 -15.48 17.97
CA ASN A 57 3.27 -16.66 18.81
C ASN A 57 4.49 -16.72 19.75
N THR A 58 5.40 -15.76 19.67
CA THR A 58 6.57 -15.67 20.55
C THR A 58 6.41 -14.58 21.61
N LYS A 59 7.02 -14.77 22.78
CA LYS A 59 7.04 -13.74 23.85
C LYS A 59 7.76 -12.47 23.39
N GLU A 60 8.84 -12.61 22.64
CA GLU A 60 9.63 -11.50 22.14
C GLU A 60 8.86 -10.74 21.05
N GLY A 61 8.22 -11.44 20.13
CA GLY A 61 7.40 -10.82 19.11
C GLY A 61 6.20 -10.08 19.69
N LYS A 62 5.52 -10.65 20.69
CA LYS A 62 4.45 -9.94 21.41
C LYS A 62 4.97 -8.68 22.10
N LYS A 63 6.17 -8.69 22.64
CA LYS A 63 6.79 -7.50 23.22
C LYS A 63 7.11 -6.46 22.13
N LYS A 64 7.64 -6.88 20.97
CA LYS A 64 7.92 -5.97 19.83
C LYS A 64 6.65 -5.38 19.23
N SER A 65 5.54 -6.12 19.26
CA SER A 65 4.24 -5.65 18.74
C SER A 65 3.50 -4.72 19.71
N THR A 66 4.01 -4.49 20.90
CA THR A 66 3.44 -3.55 21.88
C THR A 66 4.26 -2.27 21.89
N THR A 67 3.65 -1.14 21.53
CA THR A 67 4.34 0.14 21.55
C THR A 67 3.32 1.29 21.62
N ASP A 68 3.68 2.34 22.33
CA ASP A 68 2.95 3.61 22.42
C ASP A 68 3.32 4.60 21.28
N LYS A 69 4.41 4.30 20.56
CA LYS A 69 4.88 5.10 19.40
C LYS A 69 4.08 4.88 18.13
N ILE A 70 3.29 3.82 18.06
CA ILE A 70 2.46 3.51 16.88
C ILE A 70 1.00 3.44 17.34
N ARG A 71 0.16 4.16 16.65
CA ARG A 71 -1.30 4.14 16.85
C ARG A 71 -2.00 3.90 15.55
N MET A 72 -3.15 3.24 15.61
CA MET A 72 -3.90 2.90 14.40
C MET A 72 -5.39 3.17 14.52
N ILE A 73 -5.98 3.52 13.39
CA ILE A 73 -7.39 3.34 13.08
C ILE A 73 -7.45 2.20 12.06
N ASN A 74 -8.10 1.10 12.41
CA ASN A 74 -8.35 0.00 11.50
C ASN A 74 -9.84 -0.03 11.13
N MET A 75 -10.14 0.42 9.92
CA MET A 75 -11.52 0.52 9.43
C MET A 75 -12.22 -0.82 9.22
N TYR A 76 -11.47 -1.91 9.14
CA TYR A 76 -12.06 -3.24 9.09
C TYR A 76 -12.92 -3.53 10.32
N ASN A 77 -12.43 -3.16 11.50
CA ASN A 77 -13.13 -3.36 12.77
C ASN A 77 -14.33 -2.41 12.97
N ILE A 78 -14.39 -1.34 12.19
CA ILE A 78 -15.44 -0.31 12.33
C ILE A 78 -16.67 -0.67 11.47
N GLY A 79 -16.54 -1.63 10.55
CA GLY A 79 -17.62 -2.03 9.64
C GLY A 79 -17.94 -0.96 8.59
N TYR A 80 -19.00 -1.21 7.82
CA TYR A 80 -19.55 -0.20 6.92
C TYR A 80 -20.40 0.79 7.75
N MET A 81 -19.87 1.95 8.00
CA MET A 81 -20.60 3.04 8.65
C MET A 81 -21.57 3.66 7.65
N GLY A 82 -22.81 3.25 7.72
CA GLY A 82 -23.91 3.85 7.00
C GLY A 82 -24.14 3.37 5.58
N ALA A 83 -25.37 3.51 5.14
CA ALA A 83 -25.80 3.23 3.77
C ALA A 83 -24.98 4.06 2.77
N ALA A 84 -24.78 3.53 1.58
CA ALA A 84 -24.10 4.13 0.43
C ALA A 84 -24.81 5.39 -0.13
N GLY A 85 -25.53 6.14 0.69
CA GLY A 85 -26.18 7.37 0.34
C GLY A 85 -25.32 8.55 0.70
N GLU A 86 -24.98 9.38 -0.27
CA GLU A 86 -24.83 10.83 -0.22
C GLU A 86 -24.24 11.53 1.03
N VAL A 87 -23.64 10.82 2.01
CA VAL A 87 -23.20 11.46 3.25
C VAL A 87 -21.74 11.90 3.10
N GLU A 88 -21.57 13.08 2.52
CA GLU A 88 -20.34 13.87 2.63
C GLU A 88 -20.02 14.32 4.07
N ASN A 89 -20.77 13.88 5.06
CA ASN A 89 -20.69 14.36 6.43
C ASN A 89 -20.76 13.22 7.44
N VAL A 90 -19.83 12.28 7.41
CA VAL A 90 -19.60 11.46 8.59
C VAL A 90 -18.80 12.33 9.57
N PRO A 91 -19.34 12.71 10.74
CA PRO A 91 -18.60 13.53 11.68
C PRO A 91 -17.34 12.82 12.13
N LEU A 92 -16.20 13.50 12.08
CA LEU A 92 -14.95 13.01 12.67
C LEU A 92 -15.04 12.75 14.18
N ASN A 93 -16.10 13.27 14.82
CA ASN A 93 -16.27 13.19 16.26
C ASN A 93 -16.37 11.76 16.79
N ASP A 94 -16.92 10.84 15.98
CA ASP A 94 -17.03 9.43 16.38
C ASP A 94 -15.74 8.62 16.12
N TRP A 95 -14.78 9.20 15.42
CA TRP A 95 -13.56 8.50 15.00
C TRP A 95 -12.39 8.64 15.96
N ASN A 96 -12.39 9.66 16.82
CA ASN A 96 -11.33 9.86 17.82
C ASN A 96 -11.29 8.74 18.86
N GLU A 97 -12.41 8.05 19.08
CA GLU A 97 -12.48 6.89 19.96
C GLU A 97 -11.81 5.65 19.36
N TYR A 98 -11.46 5.67 18.07
CA TYR A 98 -10.91 4.51 17.36
C TYR A 98 -9.38 4.52 17.22
N TRP A 99 -8.71 5.60 17.60
CA TRP A 99 -7.24 5.57 17.71
C TRP A 99 -6.82 4.64 18.84
N THR A 100 -6.14 3.57 18.48
CA THR A 100 -5.70 2.55 19.43
C THR A 100 -4.20 2.36 19.37
N GLU A 101 -3.60 2.10 20.55
CA GLU A 101 -2.22 1.65 20.64
C GLU A 101 -2.10 0.20 20.15
N LEU A 102 -0.90 -0.17 19.68
CA LEU A 102 -0.63 -1.54 19.29
C LEU A 102 -0.55 -2.43 20.52
N THR A 103 -1.35 -3.48 20.49
CA THR A 103 -1.27 -4.60 21.42
C THR A 103 -1.25 -5.91 20.64
N PRO A 104 -0.72 -7.02 21.19
CA PRO A 104 -0.67 -8.29 20.47
C PRO A 104 -2.00 -8.74 19.87
N ASP A 105 -3.10 -8.53 20.58
CA ASP A 105 -4.43 -8.92 20.10
C ASP A 105 -4.92 -8.03 18.95
N ARG A 106 -4.61 -6.74 18.98
CA ARG A 106 -5.01 -5.78 17.94
C ARG A 106 -4.19 -5.90 16.68
N VAL A 107 -2.88 -6.12 16.80
CA VAL A 107 -2.00 -6.25 15.63
C VAL A 107 -2.26 -7.49 14.80
N SER A 108 -2.86 -8.54 15.37
CA SER A 108 -3.19 -9.76 14.64
C SER A 108 -4.02 -9.50 13.39
N TYR A 109 -4.97 -8.60 13.48
CA TYR A 109 -5.91 -8.27 12.41
C TYR A 109 -5.64 -6.92 11.75
N MET A 110 -4.45 -6.38 11.91
CA MET A 110 -4.04 -5.22 11.13
C MET A 110 -3.36 -5.65 9.82
N SER A 111 -3.30 -4.75 8.87
CA SER A 111 -2.51 -4.92 7.65
C SER A 111 -1.06 -5.26 7.99
N ALA A 112 -0.55 -6.38 7.49
CA ALA A 112 0.84 -6.77 7.67
C ALA A 112 1.79 -5.72 7.09
N ILE A 113 1.45 -5.15 5.92
CA ILE A 113 2.23 -4.06 5.31
C ILE A 113 2.27 -2.85 6.24
N ALA A 114 1.13 -2.45 6.79
CA ALA A 114 1.06 -1.31 7.71
C ALA A 114 1.86 -1.57 8.99
N TYR A 115 1.83 -2.78 9.51
CA TYR A 115 2.63 -3.19 10.67
C TYR A 115 4.13 -3.03 10.41
N TYR A 116 4.65 -3.73 9.39
CA TYR A 116 6.10 -3.71 9.10
C TYR A 116 6.58 -2.33 8.71
N PHE A 117 5.81 -1.61 7.91
CA PHE A 117 6.12 -0.23 7.53
C PHE A 117 6.22 0.69 8.76
N SER A 118 5.25 0.65 9.65
CA SER A 118 5.25 1.53 10.82
C SER A 118 6.36 1.20 11.81
N GLN A 119 6.68 -0.09 11.99
CA GLN A 119 7.86 -0.51 12.75
C GLN A 119 9.14 0.02 12.10
N GLY A 120 9.26 -0.10 10.77
CA GLY A 120 10.42 0.43 10.04
C GLY A 120 10.59 1.95 10.18
N ILE A 121 9.50 2.72 10.09
CA ILE A 121 9.55 4.18 10.33
C ILE A 121 10.00 4.49 11.77
N LYS A 122 9.42 3.81 12.75
CA LYS A 122 9.79 3.98 14.15
C LYS A 122 11.27 3.66 14.39
N ASP A 123 11.75 2.53 13.84
CA ASP A 123 13.09 2.03 14.13
C ASP A 123 14.19 2.74 13.34
N ARG A 124 13.92 3.13 12.07
CA ARG A 124 14.90 3.81 11.20
C ARG A 124 14.97 5.32 11.47
N TYR A 125 13.84 5.95 11.79
CA TYR A 125 13.73 7.43 11.82
C TYR A 125 13.29 7.97 13.18
N ASP A 126 13.10 7.11 14.19
CA ASP A 126 12.64 7.47 15.54
C ASP A 126 11.39 8.37 15.52
N ARG A 127 10.39 7.97 14.70
CA ARG A 127 9.15 8.73 14.55
C ARG A 127 7.98 7.99 15.19
N ASN A 128 7.08 8.75 15.80
CA ASN A 128 5.76 8.24 16.13
C ASN A 128 4.94 8.11 14.84
N VAL A 129 4.15 7.07 14.73
CA VAL A 129 3.40 6.74 13.51
C VAL A 129 1.92 6.59 13.80
N GLY A 130 1.12 7.29 13.06
CA GLY A 130 -0.32 7.06 12.96
C GLY A 130 -0.65 6.26 11.71
N ILE A 131 -1.42 5.19 11.86
CA ILE A 131 -1.87 4.33 10.77
C ILE A 131 -3.37 4.54 10.57
N ILE A 132 -3.77 4.87 9.34
CA ILE A 132 -5.16 4.84 8.91
C ILE A 132 -5.27 3.71 7.87
N SER A 133 -5.75 2.54 8.30
CA SER A 133 -5.92 1.36 7.44
C SER A 133 -7.35 1.30 6.94
N VAL A 134 -7.54 1.56 5.64
CA VAL A 134 -8.85 1.67 4.99
C VAL A 134 -9.07 0.66 3.85
N ALA A 135 -8.11 -0.22 3.59
CA ALA A 135 -8.19 -1.21 2.53
C ALA A 135 -9.42 -2.12 2.65
N VAL A 136 -9.98 -2.52 1.51
CA VAL A 136 -11.14 -3.42 1.42
C VAL A 136 -10.91 -4.42 0.30
N GLY A 137 -10.93 -5.70 0.63
CA GLY A 137 -10.74 -6.79 -0.33
C GLY A 137 -11.75 -6.76 -1.48
N ASP A 138 -11.30 -7.23 -2.64
CA ASP A 138 -12.16 -7.42 -3.83
C ASP A 138 -12.83 -6.14 -4.35
N THR A 139 -12.08 -5.02 -4.37
CA THR A 139 -12.60 -3.71 -4.78
C THR A 139 -11.91 -3.16 -6.02
N GLU A 140 -12.70 -2.56 -6.91
CA GLU A 140 -12.27 -1.91 -8.13
C GLU A 140 -11.79 -0.47 -7.86
N ILE A 141 -10.86 0.06 -8.66
CA ILE A 141 -10.32 1.41 -8.48
C ILE A 141 -11.42 2.49 -8.47
N ASN A 142 -12.46 2.33 -9.29
CA ASN A 142 -13.55 3.29 -9.39
C ASN A 142 -14.42 3.42 -8.14
N GLN A 143 -14.42 2.42 -7.26
CA GLN A 143 -15.13 2.50 -5.98
C GLN A 143 -14.47 3.49 -4.99
N TRP A 144 -13.21 3.85 -5.26
CA TRP A 144 -12.40 4.78 -4.47
C TRP A 144 -12.49 6.23 -4.92
N TYR A 145 -13.29 6.50 -5.96
CA TYR A 145 -13.63 7.85 -6.42
C TYR A 145 -14.93 8.34 -5.79
N PRO A 146 -15.11 9.65 -5.63
CA PRO A 146 -16.44 10.22 -5.35
C PRO A 146 -17.45 9.79 -6.39
N ARG A 147 -18.72 9.75 -6.01
CA ARG A 147 -19.80 9.41 -6.94
C ARG A 147 -19.81 10.38 -8.11
N GLY A 148 -19.82 9.86 -9.34
CA GLY A 148 -19.83 10.65 -10.57
C GLY A 148 -18.48 11.17 -11.05
N GLU A 149 -17.39 10.92 -10.31
CA GLU A 149 -16.03 11.29 -10.70
C GLU A 149 -15.18 10.08 -11.16
N SER A 150 -15.80 8.93 -11.41
CA SER A 150 -15.10 7.69 -11.81
C SER A 150 -14.67 7.69 -13.29
N PHE A 151 -13.66 6.88 -13.60
CA PHE A 151 -13.13 6.67 -14.95
C PHE A 151 -13.40 5.25 -15.45
N GLY A 152 -13.59 5.09 -16.77
CA GLY A 152 -13.68 3.79 -17.43
C GLY A 152 -14.85 2.92 -16.99
N LYS A 153 -14.68 1.61 -17.09
CA LYS A 153 -15.69 0.60 -16.75
C LYS A 153 -15.63 0.27 -15.26
N PHE A 154 -16.77 0.02 -14.65
CA PHE A 154 -16.85 -0.47 -13.28
C PHE A 154 -18.13 -1.27 -13.05
N THR A 155 -18.13 -2.17 -12.10
CA THR A 155 -19.29 -3.03 -11.75
C THR A 155 -19.83 -2.71 -10.35
N GLY A 156 -19.06 -2.07 -9.50
CA GLY A 156 -19.43 -1.75 -8.12
C GLY A 156 -20.07 -0.37 -7.96
N ASP A 157 -20.51 -0.05 -6.73
CA ASP A 157 -21.03 1.27 -6.38
C ASP A 157 -19.91 2.31 -6.34
N SER A 158 -19.88 3.19 -7.33
CA SER A 158 -19.01 4.36 -7.33
C SER A 158 -19.28 5.23 -6.11
N GLY A 159 -18.21 5.69 -5.45
CA GLY A 159 -18.28 6.59 -4.30
C GLY A 159 -18.45 5.93 -2.95
N LYS A 160 -18.81 4.64 -2.87
CA LYS A 160 -19.05 3.98 -1.60
C LYS A 160 -17.82 3.93 -0.71
N LEU A 161 -16.70 3.48 -1.25
CA LEU A 161 -15.45 3.39 -0.49
C LEU A 161 -14.84 4.77 -0.27
N TYR A 162 -14.90 5.65 -1.27
CA TYR A 162 -14.46 7.02 -1.08
C TYR A 162 -15.18 7.67 0.13
N ASN A 163 -16.51 7.65 0.13
CA ASN A 163 -17.29 8.32 1.18
C ASN A 163 -17.08 7.69 2.57
N ASN A 164 -16.94 6.38 2.64
CA ASN A 164 -16.84 5.68 3.92
C ASN A 164 -15.41 5.50 4.45
N ARG A 165 -14.40 5.54 3.56
CA ARG A 165 -13.03 5.16 3.89
C ARG A 165 -11.99 6.26 3.68
N ILE A 166 -12.25 7.20 2.76
CA ILE A 166 -11.30 8.24 2.39
C ILE A 166 -11.77 9.62 2.87
N TYR A 167 -13.00 10.00 2.51
CA TYR A 167 -13.53 11.32 2.80
C TYR A 167 -13.43 11.74 4.27
N PRO A 168 -13.72 10.87 5.27
CA PRO A 168 -13.64 11.23 6.68
C PRO A 168 -12.27 11.74 7.11
N PHE A 169 -11.22 11.32 6.41
CA PHE A 169 -9.83 11.67 6.75
C PHE A 169 -9.26 12.83 5.93
N THR A 170 -9.99 13.35 4.94
CA THR A 170 -9.46 14.39 4.03
C THR A 170 -9.16 15.72 4.73
N LYS A 171 -9.73 15.98 5.90
CA LYS A 171 -9.43 17.15 6.73
C LYS A 171 -8.28 16.93 7.71
N GLN A 172 -7.83 15.69 7.86
CA GLN A 172 -6.71 15.37 8.71
C GLN A 172 -5.42 15.53 7.94
N LYS A 173 -4.42 16.18 8.50
CA LYS A 173 -3.10 16.26 7.92
C LYS A 173 -2.45 14.88 7.95
N ILE A 174 -2.08 14.36 6.78
CA ILE A 174 -1.40 13.08 6.63
C ILE A 174 -0.01 13.28 6.02
N LYS A 175 0.86 12.30 6.20
CA LYS A 175 2.21 12.29 5.64
C LYS A 175 2.22 11.75 4.21
N GLY A 176 1.33 10.81 3.91
CA GLY A 176 1.19 10.24 2.58
C GLY A 176 0.25 9.04 2.53
N ILE A 177 0.10 8.50 1.33
CA ILE A 177 -0.79 7.39 1.00
C ILE A 177 0.04 6.27 0.38
N LEU A 178 -0.18 5.04 0.86
CA LEU A 178 0.37 3.82 0.32
C LEU A 178 -0.77 2.99 -0.26
N TRP A 179 -0.60 2.59 -1.53
CA TRP A 179 -1.67 2.00 -2.33
C TRP A 179 -1.29 0.64 -2.90
N TYR A 180 -2.17 -0.36 -2.72
CA TYR A 180 -2.01 -1.68 -3.31
C TYR A 180 -3.38 -2.20 -3.76
N GLN A 181 -3.64 -2.13 -5.09
CA GLN A 181 -4.92 -2.48 -5.69
C GLN A 181 -4.74 -2.68 -7.21
N GLY A 182 -5.67 -3.35 -7.87
CA GLY A 182 -5.75 -3.56 -9.30
C GLY A 182 -6.22 -4.95 -9.69
N GLU A 183 -6.19 -5.90 -8.76
CA GLU A 183 -6.57 -7.28 -9.02
C GLU A 183 -8.05 -7.39 -9.42
N ALA A 184 -8.93 -6.68 -8.72
CA ALA A 184 -10.36 -6.68 -9.05
C ALA A 184 -10.64 -6.07 -10.43
N ASP A 185 -9.94 -5.01 -10.81
CA ASP A 185 -10.07 -4.39 -12.14
C ASP A 185 -9.65 -5.36 -13.25
N ASN A 186 -8.70 -6.25 -12.96
CA ASN A 186 -8.28 -7.26 -13.90
C ASN A 186 -9.37 -8.30 -14.20
N TYR A 187 -10.03 -8.83 -13.16
CA TYR A 187 -10.96 -9.95 -13.35
C TYR A 187 -12.45 -9.56 -13.40
N ARG A 188 -12.83 -8.37 -12.92
CA ARG A 188 -14.23 -7.90 -12.93
C ARG A 188 -14.54 -7.05 -14.16
N THR A 189 -13.71 -6.04 -14.41
CA THR A 189 -14.00 -5.04 -15.44
C THR A 189 -13.26 -5.27 -16.74
N ASN A 190 -12.20 -6.09 -16.73
CA ASN A 190 -11.26 -6.25 -17.85
C ASN A 190 -10.79 -4.89 -18.40
N MET A 191 -10.44 -3.97 -17.49
CA MET A 191 -9.83 -2.70 -17.92
C MET A 191 -8.56 -2.98 -18.71
N ASN A 192 -8.38 -2.26 -19.81
CA ASN A 192 -7.12 -2.25 -20.51
C ASN A 192 -6.11 -1.30 -19.83
N ALA A 193 -4.86 -1.34 -20.29
CA ALA A 193 -3.78 -0.56 -19.68
C ALA A 193 -4.05 0.95 -19.69
N GLU A 194 -4.62 1.48 -20.76
CA GLU A 194 -4.91 2.91 -20.85
C GLU A 194 -6.02 3.32 -19.88
N GLU A 195 -7.13 2.57 -19.85
CA GLU A 195 -8.26 2.81 -18.94
C GLU A 195 -7.80 2.80 -17.47
N TYR A 196 -7.00 1.79 -17.06
CA TYR A 196 -6.50 1.71 -15.70
C TYR A 196 -5.49 2.83 -15.40
N SER A 197 -4.62 3.17 -16.37
CA SER A 197 -3.64 4.24 -16.18
C SER A 197 -4.27 5.61 -15.98
N ASP A 198 -5.36 5.91 -16.70
CA ASP A 198 -6.13 7.13 -16.51
C ASP A 198 -6.79 7.16 -15.14
N ALA A 199 -7.44 6.06 -14.75
CA ALA A 199 -8.04 5.94 -13.43
C ALA A 199 -7.00 6.12 -12.31
N MET A 200 -5.83 5.49 -12.41
CA MET A 200 -4.81 5.58 -11.38
C MET A 200 -4.17 6.97 -11.30
N ALA A 201 -3.84 7.58 -12.44
CA ALA A 201 -3.29 8.93 -12.47
C ALA A 201 -4.30 9.97 -11.95
N GLY A 202 -5.57 9.83 -12.37
CA GLY A 202 -6.66 10.68 -11.88
C GLY A 202 -6.91 10.53 -10.38
N LEU A 203 -6.81 9.32 -9.82
CA LEU A 203 -6.96 9.08 -8.39
C LEU A 203 -5.88 9.81 -7.57
N ILE A 204 -4.63 9.78 -8.04
CA ILE A 204 -3.53 10.50 -7.40
C ILE A 204 -3.82 12.00 -7.36
N ASP A 205 -4.27 12.56 -8.46
CA ASP A 205 -4.61 14.00 -8.55
C ASP A 205 -5.79 14.36 -7.68
N LEU A 206 -6.84 13.56 -7.73
CA LEU A 206 -8.03 13.74 -6.91
C LEU A 206 -7.68 13.76 -5.41
N TYR A 207 -6.91 12.78 -4.94
CA TYR A 207 -6.56 12.70 -3.51
C TYR A 207 -5.68 13.88 -3.08
N ARG A 208 -4.73 14.30 -3.92
CA ARG A 208 -3.97 15.54 -3.69
C ARG A 208 -4.85 16.78 -3.56
N GLN A 209 -5.85 16.88 -4.43
CA GLN A 209 -6.86 17.97 -4.35
C GLN A 209 -7.68 17.88 -3.06
N LYS A 210 -8.20 16.69 -2.71
CA LYS A 210 -9.04 16.50 -1.51
C LYS A 210 -8.29 16.79 -0.20
N TRP A 211 -6.98 16.52 -0.16
CA TRP A 211 -6.13 16.92 0.97
C TRP A 211 -5.51 18.32 0.84
N SER A 212 -5.82 19.05 -0.23
CA SER A 212 -5.25 20.39 -0.51
C SER A 212 -3.71 20.39 -0.43
N SER A 213 -3.07 19.37 -1.00
CA SER A 213 -1.63 19.14 -0.97
C SER A 213 -1.13 18.60 -2.30
N GLU A 214 -0.59 19.49 -3.15
CA GLU A 214 -0.09 19.12 -4.48
C GLU A 214 1.06 18.11 -4.46
N ASP A 215 1.88 18.12 -3.42
CA ASP A 215 3.04 17.27 -3.22
C ASP A 215 2.76 16.10 -2.24
N LEU A 216 1.48 15.81 -1.92
CA LEU A 216 1.13 14.70 -1.04
C LEU A 216 1.78 13.41 -1.56
N PRO A 217 2.62 12.74 -0.75
CA PRO A 217 3.25 11.48 -1.13
C PRO A 217 2.23 10.41 -1.45
N PHE A 218 2.42 9.77 -2.61
CA PHE A 218 1.58 8.67 -3.07
C PHE A 218 2.47 7.59 -3.69
N TYR A 219 2.60 6.47 -3.00
CA TYR A 219 3.39 5.34 -3.48
C TYR A 219 2.50 4.13 -3.68
N TYR A 220 2.72 3.39 -4.77
CA TYR A 220 1.88 2.26 -5.09
C TYR A 220 2.65 1.05 -5.61
N VAL A 221 2.02 -0.10 -5.49
CA VAL A 221 2.55 -1.38 -5.87
C VAL A 221 2.10 -1.73 -7.29
N GLN A 222 3.01 -2.16 -8.14
CA GLN A 222 2.66 -2.89 -9.35
C GLN A 222 2.35 -4.34 -8.98
N LEU A 223 1.23 -4.86 -9.47
CA LEU A 223 0.77 -6.20 -9.14
C LEU A 223 1.84 -7.27 -9.38
N THR A 224 1.83 -8.31 -8.56
CA THR A 224 2.57 -9.54 -8.84
C THR A 224 1.91 -10.31 -9.98
N ARG A 225 2.64 -11.28 -10.53
CA ARG A 225 2.04 -12.30 -11.40
C ARG A 225 1.23 -13.29 -10.56
N TYR A 226 0.13 -13.77 -11.12
CA TYR A 226 -0.61 -14.90 -10.57
C TYR A 226 -1.21 -15.74 -11.72
N GLU A 227 -1.33 -17.06 -11.51
CA GLU A 227 -1.62 -18.00 -12.59
C GLU A 227 -3.08 -18.00 -13.07
N THR A 228 -4.00 -17.57 -12.23
CA THR A 228 -5.43 -17.71 -12.52
C THR A 228 -5.92 -16.75 -13.60
N LYS A 229 -5.23 -15.65 -13.82
CA LYS A 229 -5.54 -14.67 -14.86
C LYS A 229 -4.33 -13.81 -15.20
N ASP A 230 -4.16 -13.53 -16.49
CA ASP A 230 -3.17 -12.58 -16.97
C ASP A 230 -3.47 -11.17 -16.44
N ALA A 231 -2.53 -10.59 -15.72
CA ALA A 231 -2.61 -9.23 -15.17
C ALA A 231 -1.77 -8.21 -15.96
N SER A 232 -1.32 -8.55 -17.15
CA SER A 232 -0.41 -7.73 -17.96
C SER A 232 -1.00 -6.35 -18.26
N GLU A 233 -2.28 -6.25 -18.59
CA GLU A 233 -2.96 -4.99 -18.87
C GLU A 233 -2.96 -4.06 -17.64
N ILE A 234 -3.33 -4.56 -16.49
CA ILE A 234 -3.34 -3.74 -15.26
C ILE A 234 -1.93 -3.34 -14.86
N ARG A 235 -0.96 -4.25 -14.94
CA ARG A 235 0.44 -3.97 -14.65
C ARG A 235 1.03 -2.91 -15.58
N GLU A 236 0.72 -3.00 -16.87
CA GLU A 236 1.11 -2.00 -17.86
C GLU A 236 0.40 -0.67 -17.57
N GLY A 237 -0.88 -0.70 -17.22
CA GLY A 237 -1.64 0.48 -16.79
C GLY A 237 -0.99 1.17 -15.58
N GLN A 238 -0.55 0.41 -14.59
CA GLN A 238 0.19 0.93 -13.43
C GLN A 238 1.50 1.60 -13.84
N ARG A 239 2.25 1.00 -14.78
CA ARG A 239 3.48 1.58 -15.33
C ARG A 239 3.24 2.85 -16.12
N ILE A 240 2.20 2.88 -16.97
CA ILE A 240 1.80 4.07 -17.74
C ILE A 240 1.33 5.18 -16.80
N ALA A 241 0.56 4.86 -15.76
CA ALA A 241 0.14 5.83 -14.75
C ALA A 241 1.35 6.56 -14.13
N LEU A 242 2.43 5.84 -13.79
CA LEU A 242 3.65 6.47 -13.30
C LEU A 242 4.25 7.45 -14.32
N GLN A 243 4.19 7.12 -15.61
CA GLN A 243 4.67 8.03 -16.66
C GLN A 243 3.80 9.28 -16.78
N LYS A 244 2.47 9.14 -16.66
CA LYS A 244 1.53 10.27 -16.69
C LYS A 244 1.79 11.26 -15.54
N VAL A 245 2.19 10.75 -14.38
CA VAL A 245 2.47 11.57 -13.18
C VAL A 245 3.96 11.83 -12.93
N ARG A 246 4.84 11.47 -13.85
CA ARG A 246 6.32 11.52 -13.68
C ARG A 246 6.89 12.90 -13.31
N ASN A 247 6.18 13.96 -13.65
CA ASN A 247 6.60 15.34 -13.34
C ASN A 247 6.16 15.78 -11.94
N LYS A 248 5.41 14.94 -11.23
CA LYS A 248 4.95 15.20 -9.87
C LYS A 248 5.97 14.69 -8.86
N LYS A 249 6.18 15.44 -7.80
CA LYS A 249 7.04 15.01 -6.70
C LYS A 249 6.35 13.93 -5.86
N ASN A 250 7.14 13.15 -5.14
CA ASN A 250 6.68 12.20 -4.14
C ASN A 250 5.66 11.20 -4.68
N VAL A 251 5.86 10.72 -5.90
CA VAL A 251 5.10 9.61 -6.49
C VAL A 251 6.09 8.53 -6.93
N GLY A 252 5.79 7.30 -6.58
CA GLY A 252 6.62 6.17 -6.96
C GLY A 252 5.83 4.87 -7.05
N MET A 253 6.38 3.94 -7.80
CA MET A 253 5.86 2.58 -7.98
C MET A 253 7.01 1.59 -7.91
N PHE A 254 6.77 0.45 -7.30
CA PHE A 254 7.68 -0.68 -7.37
C PHE A 254 6.94 -1.95 -7.76
N GLY A 255 7.64 -2.83 -8.45
CA GLY A 255 7.10 -4.13 -8.88
C GLY A 255 7.31 -5.24 -7.84
N LEU A 256 6.53 -6.30 -7.99
CA LEU A 256 6.58 -7.50 -7.15
C LEU A 256 6.85 -8.78 -7.97
N LEU A 257 7.56 -8.68 -9.08
CA LEU A 257 7.82 -9.83 -9.97
C LEU A 257 8.65 -10.94 -9.32
N ASP A 258 9.47 -10.58 -8.38
CA ASP A 258 10.32 -11.47 -7.60
C ASP A 258 9.60 -12.10 -6.40
N ILE A 259 8.41 -11.60 -6.07
CA ILE A 259 7.57 -12.11 -5.00
C ILE A 259 6.38 -12.81 -5.65
N ILE A 260 6.35 -14.11 -5.56
CA ILE A 260 5.26 -14.92 -6.10
C ILE A 260 4.51 -15.51 -4.91
N GLY A 261 3.20 -15.27 -4.87
CA GLY A 261 2.31 -15.90 -3.91
C GLY A 261 2.37 -17.43 -4.09
N ARG A 262 2.43 -18.15 -2.99
CA ARG A 262 2.44 -19.60 -2.97
C ARG A 262 1.13 -20.09 -2.37
N TYR A 263 0.47 -20.95 -3.10
CA TYR A 263 -0.63 -21.73 -2.57
C TYR A 263 -0.11 -23.13 -2.20
N ASP A 264 -0.08 -23.45 -0.92
CA ASP A 264 0.32 -24.77 -0.44
C ASP A 264 -0.90 -25.71 -0.50
N GLN A 265 -1.01 -26.43 -1.58
CA GLN A 265 -1.90 -27.59 -1.67
C GLN A 265 -1.04 -28.83 -1.94
N GLY A 266 -0.46 -29.40 -0.87
CA GLY A 266 0.27 -30.64 -0.82
C GLY A 266 0.46 -31.40 -2.16
N GLU A 267 1.71 -31.67 -2.51
CA GLU A 267 2.17 -32.41 -3.70
C GLU A 267 2.12 -31.63 -5.03
N GLY A 268 3.24 -31.05 -5.38
CA GLY A 268 3.48 -30.43 -6.69
C GLY A 268 3.81 -28.95 -6.61
N CYS A 269 4.28 -28.42 -7.72
CA CYS A 269 4.63 -27.02 -7.85
C CYS A 269 3.46 -26.10 -7.50
N ALA A 270 3.69 -25.24 -6.53
CA ALA A 270 2.70 -24.29 -6.05
C ALA A 270 2.23 -23.38 -7.19
N ARG A 271 0.93 -23.24 -7.33
CA ARG A 271 0.34 -22.22 -8.18
C ARG A 271 0.64 -20.85 -7.58
N THR A 272 0.92 -19.87 -8.43
CA THR A 272 1.07 -18.48 -7.99
C THR A 272 -0.28 -17.96 -7.51
N ASP A 273 -0.36 -17.66 -6.21
CA ASP A 273 -1.55 -17.06 -5.61
C ASP A 273 -1.60 -15.56 -5.92
N ILE A 274 -2.81 -15.03 -6.03
CA ILE A 274 -3.10 -13.59 -6.12
C ILE A 274 -2.60 -12.80 -4.88
N HIS A 275 -2.40 -13.48 -3.74
CA HIS A 275 -1.95 -12.88 -2.48
C HIS A 275 -0.53 -13.33 -2.12
N PRO A 276 0.52 -12.65 -2.61
CA PRO A 276 1.86 -12.91 -2.10
C PRO A 276 1.92 -12.59 -0.60
N TRP A 277 2.40 -13.54 0.16
CA TRP A 277 2.38 -13.46 1.61
C TRP A 277 3.57 -12.72 2.24
N GLN A 278 4.65 -12.49 1.49
CA GLN A 278 5.82 -11.73 1.94
C GLN A 278 5.51 -10.22 2.06
N LYS A 279 4.62 -9.86 2.96
CA LYS A 279 4.17 -8.46 3.14
C LYS A 279 5.24 -7.57 3.75
N GLU A 280 6.19 -8.15 4.47
CA GLU A 280 7.38 -7.45 4.98
C GLU A 280 8.20 -6.86 3.84
N VAL A 281 8.45 -7.63 2.77
CA VAL A 281 9.20 -7.14 1.59
C VAL A 281 8.46 -5.99 0.89
N VAL A 282 7.14 -6.05 0.83
CA VAL A 282 6.32 -4.95 0.29
C VAL A 282 6.48 -3.69 1.14
N ALA A 283 6.44 -3.85 2.45
CA ALA A 283 6.62 -2.76 3.40
C ALA A 283 8.03 -2.13 3.29
N ASP A 284 9.07 -2.95 3.15
CA ASP A 284 10.44 -2.47 2.98
C ASP A 284 10.62 -1.65 1.70
N ARG A 285 9.97 -2.04 0.59
CA ARG A 285 10.00 -1.24 -0.64
C ARG A 285 9.27 0.09 -0.51
N PHE A 286 8.17 0.14 0.23
CA PHE A 286 7.55 1.41 0.60
C PHE A 286 8.48 2.26 1.48
N LEU A 287 9.15 1.64 2.46
CA LEU A 287 10.11 2.32 3.33
C LEU A 287 11.28 2.93 2.55
N ASP A 288 11.76 2.27 1.52
CA ASP A 288 12.83 2.79 0.67
C ASP A 288 12.39 4.06 -0.07
N TYR A 289 11.19 4.08 -0.66
CA TYR A 289 10.65 5.30 -1.28
C TYR A 289 10.47 6.42 -0.28
N VAL A 290 9.82 6.11 0.83
CA VAL A 290 9.53 7.09 1.88
C VAL A 290 10.83 7.58 2.54
N GLY A 291 11.77 6.69 2.78
CA GLY A 291 13.10 7.02 3.29
C GLY A 291 13.81 8.04 2.42
N HIS A 292 13.92 7.74 1.14
CA HIS A 292 14.58 8.62 0.18
C HIS A 292 13.85 9.97 0.03
N ASP A 293 12.54 9.92 -0.28
CA ASP A 293 11.82 11.12 -0.69
C ASP A 293 11.43 12.01 0.50
N ILE A 294 11.06 11.41 1.62
CA ILE A 294 10.47 12.13 2.77
C ILE A 294 11.47 12.32 3.91
N TYR A 295 12.21 11.27 4.27
CA TYR A 295 13.17 11.33 5.38
C TYR A 295 14.60 11.66 4.93
N LYS A 296 14.84 11.78 3.61
CA LYS A 296 16.15 12.15 3.02
C LYS A 296 17.27 11.15 3.34
N ASP A 297 16.89 9.90 3.46
CA ASP A 297 17.80 8.79 3.68
C ASP A 297 18.53 8.46 2.36
N SER A 298 19.82 8.73 2.33
CA SER A 298 20.66 8.52 1.14
C SER A 298 20.93 7.04 0.84
N GLU A 299 20.76 6.17 1.83
CA GLU A 299 20.95 4.74 1.69
C GLU A 299 19.69 4.02 1.16
N ALA A 300 18.54 4.70 1.21
CA ALA A 300 17.30 4.16 0.72
C ALA A 300 17.28 4.04 -0.82
N ASN A 301 16.91 2.88 -1.33
CA ASN A 301 16.96 2.56 -2.75
C ASN A 301 15.56 2.55 -3.38
N THR A 302 15.20 3.63 -4.05
CA THR A 302 13.84 3.83 -4.60
C THR A 302 13.55 3.08 -5.90
N SER A 303 14.56 2.53 -6.57
CA SER A 303 14.30 1.83 -7.82
C SER A 303 15.21 0.63 -7.99
N GLY A 304 14.61 -0.51 -8.32
CA GLY A 304 15.33 -1.61 -8.95
C GLY A 304 15.79 -1.25 -10.37
N PRO A 305 16.32 -2.22 -11.12
CA PRO A 305 16.72 -2.03 -12.51
C PRO A 305 15.51 -1.63 -13.36
N VAL A 306 15.55 -0.43 -13.94
CA VAL A 306 14.50 0.05 -14.84
C VAL A 306 14.87 -0.31 -16.27
N TYR A 307 14.02 -1.06 -16.96
CA TYR A 307 14.21 -1.42 -18.36
C TYR A 307 14.38 -0.16 -19.23
N GLN A 308 15.39 -0.16 -20.07
CA GLN A 308 15.69 0.94 -20.99
C GLN A 308 15.52 0.55 -22.44
N SER A 309 16.09 -0.58 -22.85
CA SER A 309 16.06 -1.03 -24.24
C SER A 309 16.34 -2.51 -24.38
N LYS A 310 15.95 -3.06 -25.54
CA LYS A 310 16.32 -4.39 -25.98
C LYS A 310 17.01 -4.35 -27.36
N GLN A 311 17.98 -5.20 -27.56
CA GLN A 311 18.64 -5.40 -28.85
C GLN A 311 18.77 -6.90 -29.11
N LYS A 312 18.43 -7.33 -30.31
CA LYS A 312 18.72 -8.70 -30.77
C LYS A 312 20.07 -8.71 -31.49
N ILE A 313 20.99 -9.53 -31.00
CA ILE A 313 22.31 -9.79 -31.61
C ILE A 313 22.37 -11.30 -31.85
N ASP A 314 22.32 -11.70 -33.10
CA ASP A 314 22.21 -13.10 -33.52
C ASP A 314 21.06 -13.84 -32.81
N ASN A 315 21.38 -14.84 -31.99
CA ASN A 315 20.43 -15.62 -31.22
C ASN A 315 20.31 -15.12 -29.74
N THR A 316 20.90 -13.96 -29.44
CA THR A 316 20.91 -13.39 -28.08
C THR A 316 20.05 -12.15 -28.03
N ILE A 317 19.26 -12.01 -26.98
CA ILE A 317 18.56 -10.77 -26.65
C ILE A 317 19.34 -10.09 -25.52
N VAL A 318 19.82 -8.88 -25.80
CA VAL A 318 20.49 -8.02 -24.81
C VAL A 318 19.48 -7.04 -24.24
N LEU A 319 19.24 -7.10 -22.93
CA LEU A 319 18.40 -6.17 -22.21
C LEU A 319 19.28 -5.14 -21.52
N THR A 320 18.99 -3.87 -21.71
CA THR A 320 19.67 -2.77 -21.04
C THR A 320 18.77 -2.19 -19.97
N PHE A 321 19.32 -2.00 -18.79
CA PHE A 321 18.61 -1.41 -17.64
C PHE A 321 19.34 -0.15 -17.19
N LYS A 322 18.56 0.85 -16.80
CA LYS A 322 19.04 2.02 -16.06
C LYS A 322 18.99 1.69 -14.57
N HIS A 323 20.12 1.66 -13.92
CA HIS A 323 20.18 1.49 -12.47
C HIS A 323 21.49 2.08 -11.89
N LYS A 324 21.49 2.30 -10.57
CA LYS A 324 22.69 2.77 -9.83
C LYS A 324 23.26 1.58 -9.05
N GLY A 325 24.16 0.82 -9.61
CA GLY A 325 24.83 -0.25 -8.87
C GLY A 325 24.98 -1.56 -9.67
N LYS A 326 25.35 -2.62 -8.99
CA LYS A 326 25.53 -3.95 -9.60
C LYS A 326 24.21 -4.70 -9.60
N LEU A 327 23.84 -5.27 -10.73
CA LEU A 327 22.75 -6.24 -10.79
C LEU A 327 23.15 -7.46 -9.95
N LYS A 328 22.25 -7.89 -9.08
CA LYS A 328 22.36 -9.14 -8.32
C LYS A 328 21.25 -10.06 -8.78
N VAL A 329 21.58 -11.29 -9.08
CA VAL A 329 20.58 -12.34 -9.19
C VAL A 329 20.10 -12.64 -7.78
N MET A 330 18.81 -12.44 -7.52
CA MET A 330 18.26 -12.79 -6.21
C MET A 330 18.17 -14.31 -6.09
N ASP A 331 18.67 -14.83 -4.98
CA ASP A 331 18.43 -16.22 -4.60
C ASP A 331 16.96 -16.34 -4.16
N LYS A 332 16.15 -16.96 -5.00
CA LYS A 332 14.72 -17.17 -4.72
C LYS A 332 14.49 -18.01 -3.47
N SER A 333 15.47 -18.80 -3.01
CA SER A 333 15.37 -19.59 -1.79
C SER A 333 15.22 -18.72 -0.53
N GLN A 334 15.66 -17.45 -0.57
CA GLN A 334 15.49 -16.52 0.55
C GLN A 334 14.04 -16.06 0.73
N TYR A 335 13.21 -16.18 -0.31
CA TYR A 335 11.82 -15.70 -0.32
C TYR A 335 10.79 -16.80 -0.53
N ALA A 336 11.21 -18.02 -0.75
CA ALA A 336 10.32 -19.15 -0.96
C ALA A 336 10.87 -20.41 -0.30
N ASP A 337 10.11 -20.96 0.63
CA ASP A 337 10.34 -22.32 1.15
C ASP A 337 10.08 -23.40 0.08
N SER A 338 10.83 -23.46 -0.94
CA SER A 338 10.73 -24.27 -2.16
C SER A 338 10.13 -23.55 -3.36
N VAL A 339 10.99 -23.11 -4.25
CA VAL A 339 10.65 -22.73 -5.60
C VAL A 339 10.60 -24.00 -6.43
N CYS A 340 9.45 -24.30 -7.04
CA CYS A 340 9.49 -25.09 -8.26
C CYS A 340 10.25 -24.28 -9.29
N GLU A 341 11.38 -24.80 -9.74
CA GLU A 341 12.03 -24.30 -10.95
C GLU A 341 11.09 -24.55 -12.13
N GLN A 342 10.23 -23.60 -12.41
CA GLN A 342 9.70 -23.53 -13.77
C GLN A 342 10.86 -23.16 -14.67
N LYS A 343 11.37 -24.12 -15.41
CA LYS A 343 12.18 -23.84 -16.58
C LYS A 343 11.31 -22.97 -17.48
N ILE A 344 11.66 -21.71 -17.59
CA ILE A 344 11.10 -20.83 -18.63
C ILE A 344 11.62 -21.39 -19.94
N SER A 345 10.86 -22.29 -20.55
CA SER A 345 11.08 -22.68 -21.92
C SER A 345 10.51 -21.56 -22.79
N ALA A 346 11.33 -20.58 -23.14
CA ALA A 346 10.97 -19.65 -24.18
C ALA A 346 10.82 -20.44 -25.48
N SER A 347 9.59 -20.71 -25.92
CA SER A 347 9.36 -21.13 -27.29
C SER A 347 9.67 -19.93 -28.19
N SER A 348 10.39 -20.15 -29.27
CA SER A 348 10.90 -19.11 -30.20
C SER A 348 9.81 -18.28 -30.91
N THR A 349 8.56 -18.50 -30.61
CA THR A 349 7.39 -17.88 -31.25
C THR A 349 6.51 -17.06 -30.34
N ASP A 350 6.71 -17.13 -29.03
CA ASP A 350 5.88 -16.39 -28.09
C ASP A 350 6.59 -15.10 -27.62
N THR A 351 6.26 -14.00 -28.30
CA THR A 351 6.76 -12.67 -27.94
C THR A 351 5.99 -12.06 -26.77
N SER A 352 4.90 -12.66 -26.31
CA SER A 352 4.10 -12.16 -25.18
C SER A 352 4.82 -12.30 -23.84
N ILE A 353 5.70 -13.28 -23.70
CA ILE A 353 6.50 -13.50 -22.47
C ILE A 353 7.54 -12.38 -22.24
N LEU A 354 7.92 -11.64 -23.28
CA LEU A 354 8.90 -10.54 -23.19
C LEU A 354 8.30 -9.24 -22.63
N HIS A 355 7.00 -9.15 -22.44
CA HIS A 355 6.35 -7.99 -21.84
C HIS A 355 6.29 -8.02 -20.31
N GLU A 356 6.72 -9.10 -19.69
CA GLU A 356 6.65 -9.31 -18.23
C GLU A 356 7.94 -8.99 -17.46
N PHE A 357 8.94 -8.39 -18.10
CA PHE A 357 10.18 -7.97 -17.42
C PHE A 357 10.18 -6.48 -17.07
#